data_a673b60de34c586a064f18370e65c7b6
#
_entry.id   a673b60de34c586a064f18370e65c7b6
#
_cell.length_a   1.000
_cell.length_b   1.000
_cell.length_c   1.000
_cell.angle_alpha   90.00
_cell.angle_beta   90.00
_cell.angle_gamma   90.00
#
_symmetry.space_group_name_H-M   'P 1'
#
loop_
_entity.id
_entity.type
_entity.pdbx_description
1 polymer ?
#
loop_
_entity_poly.entity_id
_entity_poly.type
_entity_poly.pdbx_seq_one_letter_code
_entity_poly.pdbx_strand_id
1 'polypeptide(L)'
;MPGDAPKCIKCGFETAKQPAPAAQVTLPQAARPAVVPLPSFAPGERPGRIRGAWLLAKQSWRVLMLDKELLVFPLLSGIACLLVLASFIAGVFVTGNFQGGKAQWDGLLLIMGFVYYFVNYFIIVYFNSALVACAMIRFEGGDPTVADGLRAASTRLPQILAWVLLAATVGIVLRAIQERFELLGRIVIGLIGAAWTIATYFIVPVLVVEKLGPFDAVKRSATLMKQTWGESLASHVGIGAATGLISFLGVLLIGTASVALAVAMSSLAVFIAGVVAIVAFLVLAALVSSALTTIVLSALYLYAAQKKAPQAFDGMAQFAFAPK
;
A
#
# COMPACT_ATOMS: atom_id res chain seq x y z
N MET A 1 34.34 -34.69 -2.58
CA MET A 1 35.03 -34.33 -1.34
C MET A 1 34.49 -32.96 -0.93
N PRO A 2 33.86 -32.79 0.23
CA PRO A 2 33.33 -31.48 0.65
C PRO A 2 34.50 -30.67 1.22
N GLY A 3 34.68 -29.45 0.67
CA GLY A 3 35.71 -28.51 1.05
C GLY A 3 35.44 -27.88 2.43
N ASP A 4 36.49 -27.89 3.27
CA ASP A 4 36.52 -27.37 4.61
C ASP A 4 36.28 -25.84 4.65
N ALA A 5 35.43 -25.42 5.58
CA ALA A 5 35.22 -23.99 5.89
C ALA A 5 36.49 -23.41 6.58
N PRO A 6 36.95 -22.19 6.27
CA PRO A 6 38.12 -21.62 6.85
C PRO A 6 37.93 -21.33 8.34
N LYS A 7 38.74 -21.97 9.18
CA LYS A 7 38.80 -21.69 10.62
C LYS A 7 39.69 -20.51 10.93
N CYS A 8 39.23 -19.60 11.77
CA CYS A 8 40.04 -18.49 12.23
C CYS A 8 41.20 -19.03 13.13
N ILE A 9 42.45 -18.76 12.72
CA ILE A 9 43.68 -19.31 13.35
C ILE A 9 43.91 -18.73 14.78
N LYS A 10 43.18 -17.68 15.19
CA LYS A 10 43.45 -17.00 16.47
C LYS A 10 42.47 -17.24 17.60
N CYS A 11 41.27 -17.73 17.37
CA CYS A 11 40.26 -17.91 18.43
C CYS A 11 39.41 -19.18 18.35
N GLY A 12 39.62 -20.04 17.36
CA GLY A 12 38.94 -21.37 17.30
C GLY A 12 37.41 -21.32 17.07
N PHE A 13 36.81 -20.13 16.88
CA PHE A 13 35.39 -19.99 16.65
C PHE A 13 35.05 -20.29 15.19
N GLU A 14 34.18 -21.24 14.96
CA GLU A 14 33.57 -21.47 13.65
C GLU A 14 32.69 -20.25 13.33
N THR A 15 33.01 -19.56 12.22
CA THR A 15 32.17 -18.48 11.71
C THR A 15 30.80 -19.08 11.38
N ALA A 16 29.76 -18.62 12.10
CA ALA A 16 28.39 -19.00 11.86
C ALA A 16 28.08 -18.88 10.35
N LYS A 17 27.63 -19.99 9.78
CA LYS A 17 27.26 -20.13 8.38
C LYS A 17 26.34 -18.97 7.99
N GLN A 18 26.86 -18.06 7.18
CA GLN A 18 26.10 -16.93 6.66
C GLN A 18 24.84 -17.49 5.98
N PRO A 19 23.62 -17.05 6.33
CA PRO A 19 22.42 -17.56 5.68
C PRO A 19 22.58 -17.36 4.18
N ALA A 20 22.33 -18.43 3.43
CA ALA A 20 22.42 -18.44 1.97
C ALA A 20 21.65 -17.25 1.41
N PRO A 21 22.20 -16.53 0.38
CA PRO A 21 21.46 -15.46 -0.28
C PRO A 21 20.12 -16.02 -0.74
N ALA A 22 19.05 -15.30 -0.39
CA ALA A 22 17.68 -15.67 -0.73
C ALA A 22 17.60 -16.12 -2.18
N ALA A 23 17.07 -17.30 -2.43
CA ALA A 23 16.95 -17.88 -3.74
C ALA A 23 16.27 -16.87 -4.67
N GLN A 24 17.03 -16.39 -5.66
CA GLN A 24 16.51 -15.57 -6.72
C GLN A 24 15.45 -16.40 -7.44
N VAL A 25 14.21 -15.92 -7.45
CA VAL A 25 13.15 -16.47 -8.28
C VAL A 25 13.57 -16.18 -9.72
N THR A 26 14.17 -17.15 -10.39
CA THR A 26 14.47 -17.11 -11.83
C THR A 26 13.14 -17.20 -12.56
N LEU A 27 12.61 -16.03 -12.95
CA LEU A 27 11.45 -15.93 -13.82
C LEU A 27 11.89 -16.14 -15.29
N PRO A 28 11.01 -16.68 -16.15
CA PRO A 28 11.31 -16.85 -17.57
C PRO A 28 11.66 -15.52 -18.22
N GLN A 29 12.74 -15.48 -18.98
CA GLN A 29 13.28 -14.30 -19.63
C GLN A 29 12.40 -13.96 -20.85
N ALA A 30 11.27 -13.28 -20.63
CA ALA A 30 10.47 -12.68 -21.69
C ALA A 30 11.15 -11.39 -22.18
N ALA A 31 10.99 -11.06 -23.46
CA ALA A 31 11.63 -9.96 -24.17
C ALA A 31 11.58 -8.66 -23.35
N ARG A 32 12.75 -8.04 -23.11
CA ARG A 32 12.90 -6.81 -22.35
C ARG A 32 12.11 -5.68 -23.01
N PRO A 33 11.06 -5.10 -22.35
CA PRO A 33 10.44 -3.89 -22.86
C PRO A 33 11.44 -2.73 -22.78
N ALA A 34 11.38 -1.82 -23.76
CA ALA A 34 12.29 -0.71 -23.91
C ALA A 34 12.37 0.15 -22.64
N VAL A 35 13.57 0.29 -22.08
CA VAL A 35 13.86 1.22 -21.00
C VAL A 35 13.58 2.64 -21.52
N VAL A 36 12.59 3.33 -20.96
CA VAL A 36 12.29 4.71 -21.33
C VAL A 36 13.34 5.62 -20.67
N PRO A 37 14.16 6.36 -21.44
CA PRO A 37 15.21 7.20 -20.89
C PRO A 37 14.60 8.31 -20.02
N LEU A 38 15.13 8.47 -18.81
CA LEU A 38 14.81 9.57 -17.92
C LEU A 38 15.57 10.85 -18.30
N PRO A 39 15.07 12.04 -17.94
CA PRO A 39 15.82 13.26 -18.11
C PRO A 39 17.14 13.15 -17.31
N SER A 40 18.28 13.28 -17.99
CA SER A 40 19.60 13.34 -17.36
C SER A 40 19.74 14.66 -16.61
N PHE A 41 19.98 14.59 -15.29
CA PHE A 41 20.34 15.76 -14.49
C PHE A 41 21.86 15.91 -14.44
N ALA A 42 22.33 17.16 -14.36
CA ALA A 42 23.75 17.42 -14.24
C ALA A 42 24.30 16.87 -12.90
N PRO A 43 25.56 16.36 -12.85
CA PRO A 43 26.18 15.90 -11.62
C PRO A 43 26.22 17.03 -10.58
N GLY A 44 25.50 16.87 -9.45
CA GLY A 44 25.46 17.85 -8.36
C GLY A 44 24.11 18.54 -8.13
N GLU A 45 23.16 18.51 -9.05
CA GLU A 45 21.82 19.05 -8.83
C GLU A 45 20.98 18.09 -7.97
N ARG A 46 20.78 18.41 -6.70
CA ARG A 46 19.85 17.69 -5.82
C ARG A 46 18.47 18.35 -5.91
N PRO A 47 17.45 17.71 -6.48
CA PRO A 47 16.10 18.24 -6.44
C PRO A 47 15.65 18.34 -4.98
N GLY A 48 15.00 19.45 -4.62
CA GLY A 48 14.39 19.58 -3.30
C GLY A 48 13.37 18.45 -3.05
N ARG A 49 13.08 18.13 -1.79
CA ARG A 49 12.19 17.02 -1.38
C ARG A 49 10.87 16.98 -2.14
N ILE A 50 10.27 18.14 -2.40
CA ILE A 50 8.99 18.26 -3.15
C ILE A 50 9.17 17.85 -4.62
N ARG A 51 10.27 18.31 -5.26
CA ARG A 51 10.57 17.96 -6.65
C ARG A 51 10.89 16.48 -6.80
N GLY A 52 11.59 15.88 -5.82
CA GLY A 52 11.82 14.43 -5.76
C GLY A 52 10.52 13.63 -5.65
N ALA A 53 9.61 14.01 -4.76
CA ALA A 53 8.30 13.37 -4.61
C ALA A 53 7.45 13.45 -5.88
N TRP A 54 7.47 14.61 -6.56
CA TRP A 54 6.78 14.79 -7.85
C TRP A 54 7.34 13.90 -8.96
N LEU A 55 8.67 13.76 -9.02
CA LEU A 55 9.33 12.87 -9.98
C LEU A 55 8.99 11.40 -9.73
N LEU A 56 8.96 10.97 -8.46
CA LEU A 56 8.52 9.63 -8.06
C LEU A 56 7.07 9.38 -8.49
N ALA A 57 6.18 10.33 -8.23
CA ALA A 57 4.77 10.22 -8.64
C ALA A 57 4.63 10.14 -10.17
N LYS A 58 5.36 10.98 -10.92
CA LYS A 58 5.36 10.96 -12.39
C LYS A 58 5.88 9.65 -12.96
N GLN A 59 6.92 9.08 -12.35
CA GLN A 59 7.47 7.80 -12.79
C GLN A 59 6.53 6.64 -12.47
N SER A 60 5.92 6.64 -11.28
CA SER A 60 4.92 5.64 -10.91
C SER A 60 3.70 5.71 -11.81
N TRP A 61 3.31 6.91 -12.25
CA TRP A 61 2.27 7.09 -13.27
C TRP A 61 2.64 6.44 -14.60
N ARG A 62 3.91 6.57 -15.03
CA ARG A 62 4.38 5.90 -16.26
C ARG A 62 4.33 4.37 -16.12
N VAL A 63 4.78 3.84 -14.98
CA VAL A 63 4.68 2.40 -14.70
C VAL A 63 3.22 1.95 -14.76
N LEU A 64 2.31 2.70 -14.15
CA LEU A 64 0.87 2.41 -14.17
C LEU A 64 0.28 2.46 -15.59
N MET A 65 0.76 3.39 -16.45
CA MET A 65 0.30 3.50 -17.83
C MET A 65 0.81 2.36 -18.71
N LEU A 66 1.96 1.78 -18.39
CA LEU A 66 2.46 0.59 -19.07
C LEU A 66 1.63 -0.64 -18.71
N ASP A 67 1.21 -0.75 -17.44
CA ASP A 67 0.46 -1.88 -16.91
C ASP A 67 -0.86 -1.42 -16.28
N LYS A 68 -1.84 -1.13 -17.10
CA LYS A 68 -3.20 -0.77 -16.65
C LYS A 68 -3.85 -1.89 -15.83
N GLU A 69 -3.40 -3.12 -16.00
CA GLU A 69 -3.83 -4.28 -15.21
C GLU A 69 -3.58 -4.11 -13.71
N LEU A 70 -2.61 -3.28 -13.31
CA LEU A 70 -2.36 -2.97 -11.91
C LEU A 70 -3.56 -2.28 -11.22
N LEU A 71 -4.43 -1.60 -11.97
CA LEU A 71 -5.67 -1.00 -11.45
C LEU A 71 -6.73 -2.05 -11.08
N VAL A 72 -6.62 -3.26 -11.62
CA VAL A 72 -7.56 -4.35 -11.32
C VAL A 72 -7.52 -4.73 -9.84
N PHE A 73 -6.33 -4.71 -9.20
CA PHE A 73 -6.22 -5.09 -7.79
C PHE A 73 -6.96 -4.15 -6.82
N PRO A 74 -6.78 -2.82 -6.86
CA PRO A 74 -7.60 -1.92 -6.05
C PRO A 74 -9.10 -2.02 -6.37
N LEU A 75 -9.46 -2.23 -7.65
CA LEU A 75 -10.85 -2.40 -8.07
C LEU A 75 -11.46 -3.67 -7.44
N LEU A 76 -10.80 -4.82 -7.59
CA LEU A 76 -11.25 -6.08 -6.98
C LEU A 76 -11.33 -5.98 -5.47
N SER A 77 -10.33 -5.34 -4.84
CA SER A 77 -10.34 -5.07 -3.40
C SER A 77 -11.56 -4.24 -2.99
N GLY A 78 -11.84 -3.15 -3.72
CA GLY A 78 -13.00 -2.30 -3.47
C GLY A 78 -14.33 -3.05 -3.61
N ILE A 79 -14.50 -3.81 -4.69
CA ILE A 79 -15.71 -4.63 -4.91
C ILE A 79 -15.87 -5.67 -3.79
N ALA A 80 -14.81 -6.39 -3.43
CA ALA A 80 -14.86 -7.39 -2.38
C ALA A 80 -15.21 -6.76 -1.02
N CYS A 81 -14.63 -5.61 -0.68
CA CYS A 81 -14.95 -4.87 0.54
C CYS A 81 -16.41 -4.40 0.56
N LEU A 82 -16.96 -3.95 -0.58
CA LEU A 82 -18.37 -3.56 -0.69
C LEU A 82 -19.31 -4.77 -0.50
N LEU A 83 -18.97 -5.94 -1.05
CA LEU A 83 -19.74 -7.17 -0.85
C LEU A 83 -19.74 -7.60 0.62
N VAL A 84 -18.59 -7.52 1.30
CA VAL A 84 -18.49 -7.82 2.74
C VAL A 84 -19.28 -6.80 3.56
N LEU A 85 -19.24 -5.51 3.21
CA LEU A 85 -20.05 -4.47 3.86
C LEU A 85 -21.55 -4.75 3.69
N ALA A 86 -22.00 -5.07 2.48
CA ALA A 86 -23.39 -5.40 2.21
C ALA A 86 -23.83 -6.63 3.00
N SER A 87 -22.99 -7.67 3.07
CA SER A 87 -23.27 -8.88 3.86
C SER A 87 -23.35 -8.58 5.36
N PHE A 88 -22.47 -7.70 5.87
CA PHE A 88 -22.51 -7.27 7.27
C PHE A 88 -23.78 -6.50 7.59
N ILE A 89 -24.15 -5.53 6.75
CA ILE A 89 -25.39 -4.76 6.91
C ILE A 89 -26.61 -5.70 6.89
N ALA A 90 -26.69 -6.61 5.92
CA ALA A 90 -27.76 -7.62 5.85
C ALA A 90 -27.81 -8.46 7.13
N GLY A 91 -26.65 -8.91 7.65
CA GLY A 91 -26.56 -9.65 8.90
C GLY A 91 -27.12 -8.89 10.10
N VAL A 92 -26.80 -7.59 10.22
CA VAL A 92 -27.32 -6.73 11.30
C VAL A 92 -28.84 -6.60 11.22
N PHE A 93 -29.41 -6.47 10.02
CA PHE A 93 -30.88 -6.44 9.84
C PHE A 93 -31.55 -7.78 10.18
N VAL A 94 -30.97 -8.90 9.72
CA VAL A 94 -31.54 -10.24 9.95
C VAL A 94 -31.51 -10.63 11.43
N THR A 95 -30.46 -10.24 12.17
CA THR A 95 -30.33 -10.53 13.60
C THR A 95 -31.23 -9.66 14.48
N GLY A 96 -31.96 -8.70 13.90
CA GLY A 96 -32.86 -7.80 14.65
C GLY A 96 -32.13 -6.78 15.51
N ASN A 97 -30.81 -6.66 15.40
CA ASN A 97 -29.99 -5.70 16.15
C ASN A 97 -30.19 -4.25 15.70
N PHE A 98 -31.11 -4.00 14.80
CA PHE A 98 -31.46 -2.66 14.32
C PHE A 98 -32.93 -2.35 14.67
N GLN A 99 -33.20 -1.99 15.92
CA GLN A 99 -34.54 -1.62 16.40
C GLN A 99 -34.61 -0.13 16.73
N GLY A 100 -35.69 0.51 16.32
CA GLY A 100 -35.93 1.94 16.62
C GLY A 100 -34.87 2.89 16.01
N GLY A 101 -34.20 2.53 14.88
CA GLY A 101 -33.20 3.36 14.23
C GLY A 101 -31.83 3.37 14.90
N LYS A 102 -31.60 2.51 15.90
CA LYS A 102 -30.31 2.40 16.63
C LYS A 102 -29.84 0.95 16.63
N ALA A 103 -28.54 0.75 16.36
CA ALA A 103 -27.89 -0.54 16.54
C ALA A 103 -27.73 -0.82 18.05
N GLN A 104 -28.22 -1.98 18.49
CA GLN A 104 -27.99 -2.45 19.85
C GLN A 104 -26.67 -3.22 19.90
N TRP A 105 -25.72 -2.70 20.61
CA TRP A 105 -24.37 -3.28 20.75
C TRP A 105 -24.39 -4.42 21.77
N ASP A 106 -24.77 -5.59 21.34
CA ASP A 106 -24.66 -6.84 22.09
C ASP A 106 -23.38 -7.62 21.71
N GLY A 107 -23.13 -8.73 22.43
CA GLY A 107 -21.93 -9.55 22.16
C GLY A 107 -21.85 -10.10 20.73
N LEU A 108 -23.00 -10.39 20.12
CA LEU A 108 -23.06 -10.88 18.74
C LEU A 108 -22.61 -9.79 17.74
N LEU A 109 -23.11 -8.57 17.91
CA LEU A 109 -22.76 -7.45 17.03
C LEU A 109 -21.26 -7.09 17.15
N LEU A 110 -20.68 -7.20 18.36
CA LEU A 110 -19.23 -7.02 18.54
C LEU A 110 -18.41 -8.07 17.80
N ILE A 111 -18.82 -9.33 17.85
CA ILE A 111 -18.16 -10.43 17.10
C ILE A 111 -18.31 -10.20 15.60
N MET A 112 -19.52 -9.89 15.13
CA MET A 112 -19.75 -9.58 13.71
C MET A 112 -18.91 -8.39 13.24
N GLY A 113 -18.80 -7.34 14.04
CA GLY A 113 -17.97 -6.18 13.76
C GLY A 113 -16.48 -6.53 13.68
N PHE A 114 -15.99 -7.39 14.57
CA PHE A 114 -14.62 -7.90 14.52
C PHE A 114 -14.35 -8.69 13.24
N VAL A 115 -15.24 -9.64 12.91
CA VAL A 115 -15.13 -10.45 11.69
C VAL A 115 -15.18 -9.56 10.44
N TYR A 116 -16.08 -8.59 10.42
CA TYR A 116 -16.15 -7.60 9.34
C TYR A 116 -14.83 -6.84 9.16
N TYR A 117 -14.28 -6.30 10.25
CA TYR A 117 -13.01 -5.56 10.21
C TYR A 117 -11.85 -6.47 9.75
N PHE A 118 -11.76 -7.68 10.32
CA PHE A 118 -10.73 -8.65 9.97
C PHE A 118 -10.77 -9.04 8.50
N VAL A 119 -11.95 -9.39 7.97
CA VAL A 119 -12.12 -9.78 6.57
C VAL A 119 -11.81 -8.64 5.61
N ASN A 120 -12.29 -7.42 5.90
CA ASN A 120 -11.97 -6.25 5.07
C ASN A 120 -10.47 -5.96 5.07
N TYR A 121 -9.83 -5.97 6.23
CA TYR A 121 -8.39 -5.73 6.31
C TYR A 121 -7.59 -6.82 5.60
N PHE A 122 -8.00 -8.08 5.71
CA PHE A 122 -7.41 -9.18 4.95
C PHE A 122 -7.52 -8.96 3.43
N ILE A 123 -8.69 -8.61 2.92
CA ILE A 123 -8.91 -8.31 1.50
C ILE A 123 -7.96 -7.22 1.03
N ILE A 124 -7.88 -6.11 1.77
CA ILE A 124 -7.01 -4.98 1.43
C ILE A 124 -5.54 -5.42 1.38
N VAL A 125 -5.05 -6.13 2.39
CA VAL A 125 -3.65 -6.58 2.45
C VAL A 125 -3.35 -7.61 1.36
N TYR A 126 -4.28 -8.51 1.07
CA TYR A 126 -4.13 -9.54 0.04
C TYR A 126 -3.99 -8.93 -1.36
N PHE A 127 -4.90 -8.03 -1.76
CA PHE A 127 -4.82 -7.39 -3.07
C PHE A 127 -3.65 -6.40 -3.18
N ASN A 128 -3.29 -5.70 -2.10
CA ASN A 128 -2.07 -4.90 -2.07
C ASN A 128 -0.82 -5.77 -2.21
N SER A 129 -0.81 -6.97 -1.62
CA SER A 129 0.29 -7.93 -1.80
C SER A 129 0.43 -8.40 -3.25
N ALA A 130 -0.70 -8.65 -3.92
CA ALA A 130 -0.73 -9.00 -5.35
C ALA A 130 -0.19 -7.84 -6.21
N LEU A 131 -0.60 -6.60 -5.93
CA LEU A 131 -0.12 -5.41 -6.64
C LEU A 131 1.38 -5.19 -6.43
N VAL A 132 1.88 -5.34 -5.19
CA VAL A 132 3.32 -5.27 -4.88
C VAL A 132 4.09 -6.32 -5.67
N ALA A 133 3.60 -7.57 -5.75
CA ALA A 133 4.26 -8.62 -6.51
C ALA A 133 4.36 -8.28 -8.00
N CYS A 134 3.29 -7.77 -8.61
CA CYS A 134 3.31 -7.30 -10.01
C CYS A 134 4.27 -6.12 -10.20
N ALA A 135 4.27 -5.14 -9.29
CA ALA A 135 5.20 -4.02 -9.34
C ALA A 135 6.66 -4.49 -9.28
N MET A 136 6.98 -5.50 -8.47
CA MET A 136 8.33 -6.07 -8.41
C MET A 136 8.72 -6.75 -9.72
N ILE A 137 7.82 -7.54 -10.33
CA ILE A 137 8.06 -8.16 -11.65
C ILE A 137 8.34 -7.08 -12.70
N ARG A 138 7.56 -6.00 -12.72
CA ARG A 138 7.76 -4.87 -13.66
C ARG A 138 9.09 -4.17 -13.43
N PHE A 139 9.51 -3.99 -12.19
CA PHE A 139 10.79 -3.36 -11.85
C PHE A 139 12.00 -4.21 -12.30
N GLU A 140 11.84 -5.50 -12.42
CA GLU A 140 12.84 -6.43 -12.97
C GLU A 140 12.78 -6.53 -14.51
N GLY A 141 11.89 -5.76 -15.16
CA GLY A 141 11.72 -5.74 -16.62
C GLY A 141 10.81 -6.85 -17.17
N GLY A 142 10.07 -7.54 -16.30
CA GLY A 142 9.05 -8.51 -16.70
C GLY A 142 7.73 -7.85 -17.11
N ASP A 143 6.79 -8.65 -17.62
CA ASP A 143 5.43 -8.26 -17.97
C ASP A 143 4.45 -9.00 -17.05
N PRO A 144 4.03 -8.37 -15.92
CA PRO A 144 3.21 -9.04 -14.93
C PRO A 144 1.76 -9.13 -15.37
N THR A 145 1.15 -10.30 -15.19
CA THR A 145 -0.29 -10.49 -15.34
C THR A 145 -1.00 -10.44 -14.00
N VAL A 146 -2.32 -10.18 -14.01
CA VAL A 146 -3.15 -10.24 -12.80
C VAL A 146 -3.04 -11.62 -12.12
N ALA A 147 -2.97 -12.69 -12.91
CA ALA A 147 -2.82 -14.05 -12.40
C ALA A 147 -1.50 -14.26 -11.64
N ASP A 148 -0.40 -13.65 -12.11
CA ASP A 148 0.90 -13.73 -11.44
C ASP A 148 0.87 -13.05 -10.07
N GLY A 149 0.26 -11.87 -9.99
CA GLY A 149 0.07 -11.15 -8.73
C GLY A 149 -0.77 -11.95 -7.73
N LEU A 150 -1.92 -12.47 -8.14
CA LEU A 150 -2.79 -13.28 -7.28
C LEU A 150 -2.10 -14.58 -6.82
N ARG A 151 -1.38 -15.25 -7.72
CA ARG A 151 -0.60 -16.44 -7.38
C ARG A 151 0.49 -16.11 -6.35
N ALA A 152 1.23 -15.01 -6.54
CA ALA A 152 2.25 -14.58 -5.60
C ALA A 152 1.64 -14.27 -4.22
N ALA A 153 0.53 -13.51 -4.13
CA ALA A 153 -0.16 -13.24 -2.89
C ALA A 153 -0.70 -14.53 -2.22
N SER A 154 -1.25 -15.45 -3.01
CA SER A 154 -1.76 -16.72 -2.50
C SER A 154 -0.67 -17.59 -1.87
N THR A 155 0.56 -17.58 -2.39
CA THR A 155 1.68 -18.27 -1.75
C THR A 155 2.10 -17.68 -0.41
N ARG A 156 1.61 -16.47 -0.07
CA ARG A 156 1.89 -15.74 1.18
C ARG A 156 0.68 -15.69 2.12
N LEU A 157 -0.39 -16.42 1.84
CA LEU A 157 -1.61 -16.43 2.66
C LEU A 157 -1.35 -16.63 4.15
N PRO A 158 -0.51 -17.60 4.60
CA PRO A 158 -0.24 -17.78 6.02
C PRO A 158 0.39 -16.53 6.68
N GLN A 159 1.35 -15.89 6.00
CA GLN A 159 2.01 -14.68 6.49
C GLN A 159 1.04 -13.50 6.51
N ILE A 160 0.22 -13.35 5.48
CA ILE A 160 -0.80 -12.29 5.38
C ILE A 160 -1.84 -12.46 6.49
N LEU A 161 -2.37 -13.67 6.70
CA LEU A 161 -3.35 -13.95 7.76
C LEU A 161 -2.77 -13.70 9.15
N ALA A 162 -1.56 -14.17 9.41
CA ALA A 162 -0.87 -13.94 10.68
C ALA A 162 -0.61 -12.45 10.93
N TRP A 163 -0.24 -11.69 9.89
CA TRP A 163 -0.10 -10.24 9.96
C TRP A 163 -1.43 -9.54 10.25
N VAL A 164 -2.49 -9.89 9.51
CA VAL A 164 -3.81 -9.28 9.68
C VAL A 164 -4.34 -9.51 11.10
N LEU A 165 -4.15 -10.72 11.65
CA LEU A 165 -4.53 -11.05 13.01
C LEU A 165 -3.76 -10.19 14.03
N LEU A 166 -2.44 -10.08 13.87
CA LEU A 166 -1.61 -9.24 14.73
C LEU A 166 -2.05 -7.77 14.65
N ALA A 167 -2.22 -7.23 13.45
CA ALA A 167 -2.59 -5.82 13.25
C ALA A 167 -4.01 -5.52 13.78
N ALA A 168 -4.97 -6.43 13.57
CA ALA A 168 -6.31 -6.30 14.12
C ALA A 168 -6.30 -6.29 15.65
N THR A 169 -5.52 -7.19 16.26
CA THR A 169 -5.38 -7.23 17.73
C THR A 169 -4.77 -5.95 18.27
N VAL A 170 -3.68 -5.46 17.67
CA VAL A 170 -3.04 -4.19 18.07
C VAL A 170 -4.03 -3.02 17.92
N GLY A 171 -4.76 -2.96 16.81
CA GLY A 171 -5.76 -1.91 16.56
C GLY A 171 -6.86 -1.88 17.62
N ILE A 172 -7.41 -3.04 17.99
CA ILE A 172 -8.44 -3.15 19.04
C ILE A 172 -7.89 -2.75 20.40
N VAL A 173 -6.69 -3.22 20.76
CA VAL A 173 -6.05 -2.89 22.03
C VAL A 173 -5.81 -1.38 22.13
N LEU A 174 -5.25 -0.75 21.10
CA LEU A 174 -5.02 0.70 21.08
C LEU A 174 -6.34 1.47 21.21
N ARG A 175 -7.39 1.04 20.51
CA ARG A 175 -8.71 1.66 20.58
C ARG A 175 -9.34 1.50 21.97
N ALA A 176 -9.32 0.30 22.55
CA ALA A 176 -9.86 0.04 23.89
C ALA A 176 -9.16 0.86 24.99
N ILE A 177 -7.85 1.07 24.84
CA ILE A 177 -7.08 1.92 25.73
C ILE A 177 -7.48 3.39 25.50
N GLN A 178 -7.60 3.83 24.24
CA GLN A 178 -7.98 5.22 23.91
C GLN A 178 -9.34 5.63 24.46
N GLU A 179 -10.31 4.71 24.49
CA GLU A 179 -11.66 4.98 25.03
C GLU A 179 -11.69 5.16 26.55
N ARG A 180 -10.67 4.66 27.26
CA ARG A 180 -10.58 4.74 28.73
C ARG A 180 -9.84 5.95 29.28
N PHE A 181 -9.13 6.69 28.44
CA PHE A 181 -8.31 7.81 28.86
C PHE A 181 -8.90 9.15 28.45
N GLU A 182 -8.71 10.16 29.28
CA GLU A 182 -9.04 11.57 28.99
C GLU A 182 -8.10 12.15 27.91
N LEU A 183 -8.24 13.45 27.62
CA LEU A 183 -7.59 14.12 26.49
C LEU A 183 -6.08 13.85 26.38
N LEU A 184 -5.34 13.93 27.49
CA LEU A 184 -3.88 13.68 27.48
C LEU A 184 -3.53 12.24 27.10
N GLY A 185 -4.28 11.26 27.63
CA GLY A 185 -4.09 9.85 27.29
C GLY A 185 -4.41 9.57 25.82
N ARG A 186 -5.42 10.22 25.24
CA ARG A 186 -5.73 10.11 23.81
C ARG A 186 -4.59 10.59 22.91
N ILE A 187 -3.90 11.68 23.31
CA ILE A 187 -2.72 12.18 22.57
C ILE A 187 -1.59 11.15 22.60
N VAL A 188 -1.27 10.60 23.79
CA VAL A 188 -0.19 9.59 23.93
C VAL A 188 -0.49 8.34 23.09
N ILE A 189 -1.73 7.84 23.16
CA ILE A 189 -2.14 6.66 22.37
C ILE A 189 -2.14 6.97 20.87
N GLY A 190 -2.55 8.18 20.49
CA GLY A 190 -2.43 8.66 19.09
C GLY A 190 -0.98 8.65 18.59
N LEU A 191 -0.02 9.06 19.42
CA LEU A 191 1.41 8.98 19.10
C LEU A 191 1.91 7.54 18.97
N ILE A 192 1.45 6.63 19.85
CA ILE A 192 1.76 5.20 19.74
C ILE A 192 1.19 4.62 18.43
N GLY A 193 -0.05 4.95 18.08
CA GLY A 193 -0.68 4.55 16.82
C GLY A 193 0.07 5.09 15.59
N ALA A 194 0.52 6.34 15.64
CA ALA A 194 1.36 6.92 14.59
C ALA A 194 2.71 6.20 14.48
N ALA A 195 3.37 5.90 15.60
CA ALA A 195 4.62 5.14 15.62
C ALA A 195 4.43 3.72 15.05
N TRP A 196 3.30 3.06 15.36
CA TRP A 196 2.92 1.77 14.80
C TRP A 196 2.76 1.86 13.27
N THR A 197 2.00 2.85 12.78
CA THR A 197 1.79 3.07 11.34
C THR A 197 3.12 3.28 10.61
N ILE A 198 4.02 4.05 11.19
CA ILE A 198 5.36 4.30 10.66
C ILE A 198 6.19 3.01 10.66
N ALA A 199 6.20 2.27 11.76
CA ALA A 199 6.96 1.02 11.88
C ALA A 199 6.48 -0.05 10.90
N THR A 200 5.21 -0.05 10.53
CA THR A 200 4.58 -1.04 9.64
C THR A 200 4.45 -0.57 8.19
N TYR A 201 5.03 0.58 7.84
CA TYR A 201 4.90 1.19 6.50
C TYR A 201 5.30 0.25 5.35
N PHE A 202 6.41 -0.48 5.49
CA PHE A 202 6.90 -1.45 4.49
C PHE A 202 6.43 -2.88 4.72
N ILE A 203 5.40 -3.10 5.54
CA ILE A 203 5.00 -4.46 5.93
C ILE A 203 4.59 -5.32 4.74
N VAL A 204 3.80 -4.77 3.80
CA VAL A 204 3.30 -5.54 2.64
C VAL A 204 4.45 -6.00 1.73
N PRO A 205 5.37 -5.13 1.27
CA PRO A 205 6.53 -5.57 0.51
C PRO A 205 7.41 -6.59 1.27
N VAL A 206 7.60 -6.41 2.58
CA VAL A 206 8.40 -7.34 3.41
C VAL A 206 7.75 -8.72 3.44
N LEU A 207 6.43 -8.81 3.66
CA LEU A 207 5.70 -10.08 3.65
C LEU A 207 5.78 -10.80 2.30
N VAL A 208 5.65 -10.05 1.20
CA VAL A 208 5.66 -10.60 -0.16
C VAL A 208 7.04 -11.08 -0.56
N VAL A 209 8.08 -10.28 -0.32
CA VAL A 209 9.44 -10.52 -0.83
C VAL A 209 10.27 -11.36 0.13
N GLU A 210 10.32 -11.00 1.42
CA GLU A 210 11.23 -11.60 2.41
C GLU A 210 10.64 -12.83 3.12
N LYS A 211 9.35 -13.13 2.97
CA LYS A 211 8.67 -14.31 3.54
C LYS A 211 8.75 -14.40 5.07
N LEU A 212 8.90 -13.27 5.74
CA LEU A 212 9.08 -13.21 7.19
C LEU A 212 7.76 -13.44 7.94
N GLY A 213 7.86 -13.96 9.17
CA GLY A 213 6.74 -13.97 10.11
C GLY A 213 6.34 -12.55 10.55
N PRO A 214 5.13 -12.35 11.13
CA PRO A 214 4.59 -11.02 11.38
C PRO A 214 5.47 -10.15 12.28
N PHE A 215 6.06 -10.70 13.34
CA PHE A 215 6.93 -9.93 14.26
C PHE A 215 8.27 -9.54 13.63
N ASP A 216 8.88 -10.43 12.87
CA ASP A 216 10.15 -10.14 12.19
C ASP A 216 9.91 -9.18 11.03
N ALA A 217 8.75 -9.28 10.36
CA ALA A 217 8.33 -8.35 9.32
C ALA A 217 8.16 -6.93 9.87
N VAL A 218 7.60 -6.75 11.08
CA VAL A 218 7.51 -5.43 11.74
C VAL A 218 8.90 -4.87 12.06
N LYS A 219 9.79 -5.68 12.64
CA LYS A 219 11.18 -5.25 12.92
C LYS A 219 11.91 -4.83 11.64
N ARG A 220 11.75 -5.64 10.58
CA ARG A 220 12.36 -5.37 9.28
C ARG A 220 11.79 -4.10 8.65
N SER A 221 10.47 -3.93 8.63
CA SER A 221 9.80 -2.73 8.15
C SER A 221 10.26 -1.47 8.89
N ALA A 222 10.33 -1.51 10.21
CA ALA A 222 10.82 -0.39 11.02
C ALA A 222 12.30 -0.04 10.71
N THR A 223 13.15 -1.04 10.45
CA THR A 223 14.55 -0.83 10.06
C THR A 223 14.65 -0.16 8.70
N LEU A 224 13.89 -0.61 7.71
CA LEU A 224 13.83 -0.01 6.38
C LEU A 224 13.30 1.43 6.43
N MET A 225 12.25 1.66 7.24
CA MET A 225 11.68 2.99 7.42
C MET A 225 12.70 4.00 7.99
N LYS A 226 13.52 3.59 8.97
CA LYS A 226 14.58 4.44 9.50
C LYS A 226 15.60 4.89 8.43
N GLN A 227 15.83 4.06 7.41
CA GLN A 227 16.76 4.35 6.33
C GLN A 227 16.19 5.28 5.25
N THR A 228 14.86 5.30 5.08
CA THR A 228 14.14 6.04 4.02
C THR A 228 13.12 7.02 4.55
N TRP A 229 13.21 7.40 5.83
CA TRP A 229 12.22 8.22 6.53
C TRP A 229 11.80 9.49 5.75
N GLY A 230 12.76 10.25 5.27
CA GLY A 230 12.49 11.52 4.59
C GLY A 230 11.79 11.34 3.24
N GLU A 231 12.25 10.39 2.47
CA GLU A 231 11.75 10.08 1.12
C GLU A 231 10.36 9.43 1.19
N SER A 232 10.16 8.50 2.11
CA SER A 232 8.88 7.79 2.32
C SER A 232 7.77 8.75 2.73
N LEU A 233 8.06 9.63 3.69
CA LEU A 233 7.08 10.61 4.15
C LEU A 233 6.76 11.65 3.06
N ALA A 234 7.79 12.17 2.38
CA ALA A 234 7.61 13.17 1.33
C ALA A 234 6.81 12.62 0.14
N SER A 235 7.06 11.39 -0.29
CA SER A 235 6.33 10.77 -1.40
C SER A 235 4.87 10.47 -1.04
N HIS A 236 4.62 9.98 0.17
CA HIS A 236 3.25 9.69 0.64
C HIS A 236 2.40 10.96 0.74
N VAL A 237 2.94 12.00 1.37
CA VAL A 237 2.28 13.32 1.47
C VAL A 237 2.10 13.94 0.09
N GLY A 238 3.12 13.83 -0.78
CA GLY A 238 3.07 14.41 -2.13
C GLY A 238 1.99 13.77 -3.02
N ILE A 239 1.87 12.44 -3.02
CA ILE A 239 0.81 11.75 -3.78
C ILE A 239 -0.56 12.08 -3.19
N GLY A 240 -0.71 12.03 -1.87
CA GLY A 240 -1.97 12.35 -1.19
C GLY A 240 -2.42 13.78 -1.47
N ALA A 241 -1.52 14.76 -1.38
CA ALA A 241 -1.82 16.17 -1.68
C ALA A 241 -2.18 16.38 -3.16
N ALA A 242 -1.44 15.79 -4.09
CA ALA A 242 -1.75 15.88 -5.53
C ALA A 242 -3.10 15.25 -5.86
N THR A 243 -3.36 14.05 -5.36
CA THR A 243 -4.66 13.37 -5.58
C THR A 243 -5.79 14.13 -4.89
N GLY A 244 -5.58 14.64 -3.68
CA GLY A 244 -6.57 15.45 -2.97
C GLY A 244 -6.93 16.73 -3.72
N LEU A 245 -5.94 17.44 -4.26
CA LEU A 245 -6.15 18.65 -5.08
C LEU A 245 -6.90 18.32 -6.36
N ILE A 246 -6.50 17.28 -7.10
CA ILE A 246 -7.16 16.84 -8.33
C ILE A 246 -8.61 16.44 -8.02
N SER A 247 -8.85 15.70 -6.94
CA SER A 247 -10.19 15.29 -6.51
C SER A 247 -11.05 16.49 -6.15
N PHE A 248 -10.51 17.46 -5.41
CA PHE A 248 -11.22 18.69 -5.04
C PHE A 248 -11.62 19.51 -6.27
N LEU A 249 -10.67 19.76 -7.17
CA LEU A 249 -10.93 20.51 -8.40
C LEU A 249 -11.91 19.77 -9.32
N GLY A 250 -11.80 18.45 -9.44
CA GLY A 250 -12.71 17.63 -10.23
C GLY A 250 -14.14 17.66 -9.68
N VAL A 251 -14.31 17.51 -8.37
CA VAL A 251 -15.63 17.62 -7.71
C VAL A 251 -16.22 19.01 -7.88
N LEU A 252 -15.40 20.06 -7.73
CA LEU A 252 -15.84 21.44 -7.92
C LEU A 252 -16.30 21.67 -9.37
N LEU A 253 -15.53 21.23 -10.35
CA LEU A 253 -15.84 21.40 -11.77
C LEU A 253 -17.10 20.60 -12.16
N ILE A 254 -17.15 19.31 -11.86
CA ILE A 254 -18.28 18.44 -12.19
C ILE A 254 -19.53 18.91 -11.43
N GLY A 255 -19.38 19.26 -10.14
CA GLY A 255 -20.48 19.71 -9.29
C GLY A 255 -21.10 21.01 -9.78
N THR A 256 -20.28 22.04 -10.02
CA THR A 256 -20.78 23.34 -10.54
C THR A 256 -21.43 23.19 -11.92
N ALA A 257 -20.81 22.43 -12.83
CA ALA A 257 -21.38 22.16 -14.15
C ALA A 257 -22.70 21.40 -14.05
N SER A 258 -22.79 20.39 -13.20
CA SER A 258 -24.01 19.58 -13.01
C SER A 258 -25.15 20.41 -12.42
N VAL A 259 -24.88 21.24 -11.42
CA VAL A 259 -25.90 22.14 -10.82
C VAL A 259 -26.37 23.17 -11.82
N ALA A 260 -25.45 23.83 -12.53
CA ALA A 260 -25.80 24.83 -13.55
C ALA A 260 -26.68 24.22 -14.65
N LEU A 261 -26.32 23.03 -15.14
CA LEU A 261 -27.10 22.36 -16.19
C LEU A 261 -28.46 21.86 -15.65
N ALA A 262 -28.53 21.35 -14.44
CA ALA A 262 -29.76 20.88 -13.79
C ALA A 262 -30.75 22.04 -13.60
N VAL A 263 -30.26 23.24 -13.20
CA VAL A 263 -31.08 24.46 -13.08
C VAL A 263 -31.55 24.94 -14.46
N ALA A 264 -30.63 24.99 -15.44
CA ALA A 264 -30.97 25.44 -16.80
C ALA A 264 -32.02 24.55 -17.48
N MET A 265 -31.96 23.22 -17.23
CA MET A 265 -32.91 22.26 -17.79
C MET A 265 -34.10 21.96 -16.87
N SER A 266 -34.14 22.52 -15.66
CA SER A 266 -35.14 22.24 -14.62
C SER A 266 -35.31 20.72 -14.39
N SER A 267 -34.24 19.94 -14.47
CA SER A 267 -34.24 18.48 -14.51
C SER A 267 -33.54 17.84 -13.33
N LEU A 268 -34.30 17.16 -12.48
CA LEU A 268 -33.76 16.36 -11.41
C LEU A 268 -32.87 15.22 -11.94
N ALA A 269 -33.17 14.64 -13.09
CA ALA A 269 -32.37 13.57 -13.69
C ALA A 269 -30.94 14.02 -14.02
N VAL A 270 -30.76 15.27 -14.48
CA VAL A 270 -29.44 15.88 -14.74
C VAL A 270 -28.66 16.04 -13.43
N PHE A 271 -29.32 16.46 -12.35
CA PHE A 271 -28.69 16.55 -11.03
C PHE A 271 -28.21 15.17 -10.52
N ILE A 272 -29.06 14.14 -10.61
CA ILE A 272 -28.71 12.77 -10.23
C ILE A 272 -27.54 12.25 -11.09
N ALA A 273 -27.57 12.48 -12.40
CA ALA A 273 -26.45 12.11 -13.29
C ALA A 273 -25.13 12.79 -12.88
N GLY A 274 -25.18 14.05 -12.46
CA GLY A 274 -24.03 14.78 -11.92
C GLY A 274 -23.47 14.15 -10.64
N VAL A 275 -24.33 13.77 -9.71
CA VAL A 275 -23.92 13.07 -8.48
C VAL A 275 -23.26 11.73 -8.82
N VAL A 276 -23.83 10.95 -9.74
CA VAL A 276 -23.25 9.68 -10.19
C VAL A 276 -21.87 9.92 -10.85
N ALA A 277 -21.72 10.97 -11.67
CA ALA A 277 -20.45 11.31 -12.27
C ALA A 277 -19.38 11.71 -11.24
N ILE A 278 -19.74 12.45 -10.19
CA ILE A 278 -18.84 12.78 -9.07
C ILE A 278 -18.39 11.52 -8.35
N VAL A 279 -19.32 10.63 -8.01
CA VAL A 279 -18.99 9.36 -7.34
C VAL A 279 -18.05 8.52 -8.20
N ALA A 280 -18.36 8.34 -9.48
CA ALA A 280 -17.52 7.60 -10.41
C ALA A 280 -16.11 8.22 -10.53
N PHE A 281 -16.01 9.54 -10.61
CA PHE A 281 -14.74 10.26 -10.63
C PHE A 281 -13.93 10.03 -9.35
N LEU A 282 -14.55 10.13 -8.17
CA LEU A 282 -13.90 9.91 -6.88
C LEU A 282 -13.41 8.46 -6.72
N VAL A 283 -14.21 7.49 -7.16
CA VAL A 283 -13.81 6.07 -7.16
C VAL A 283 -12.59 5.88 -8.07
N LEU A 284 -12.60 6.42 -9.29
CA LEU A 284 -11.47 6.32 -10.20
C LEU A 284 -10.20 6.98 -9.62
N ALA A 285 -10.34 8.18 -9.05
CA ALA A 285 -9.24 8.88 -8.40
C ALA A 285 -8.66 8.09 -7.22
N ALA A 286 -9.50 7.45 -6.43
CA ALA A 286 -9.08 6.58 -5.31
C ALA A 286 -8.32 5.33 -5.79
N LEU A 287 -8.81 4.66 -6.85
CA LEU A 287 -8.16 3.49 -7.45
C LEU A 287 -6.76 3.84 -7.97
N VAL A 288 -6.66 4.94 -8.71
CA VAL A 288 -5.38 5.44 -9.26
C VAL A 288 -4.42 5.80 -8.12
N SER A 289 -4.90 6.54 -7.11
CA SER A 289 -4.09 6.94 -5.96
C SER A 289 -3.56 5.74 -5.18
N SER A 290 -4.40 4.72 -4.96
CA SER A 290 -4.02 3.48 -4.29
C SER A 290 -2.93 2.73 -5.06
N ALA A 291 -3.10 2.57 -6.37
CA ALA A 291 -2.11 1.93 -7.23
C ALA A 291 -0.77 2.69 -7.22
N LEU A 292 -0.79 4.01 -7.41
CA LEU A 292 0.41 4.86 -7.40
C LEU A 292 1.15 4.77 -6.07
N THR A 293 0.43 4.86 -4.95
CA THR A 293 1.01 4.76 -3.60
C THR A 293 1.71 3.42 -3.41
N THR A 294 1.10 2.32 -3.85
CA THR A 294 1.67 0.98 -3.73
C THR A 294 2.88 0.79 -4.65
N ILE A 295 2.87 1.33 -5.87
CA ILE A 295 4.03 1.31 -6.79
C ILE A 295 5.21 2.08 -6.17
N VAL A 296 4.97 3.30 -5.65
CA VAL A 296 6.01 4.09 -4.95
C VAL A 296 6.54 3.36 -3.73
N LEU A 297 5.65 2.79 -2.91
CA LEU A 297 6.01 2.00 -1.74
C LEU A 297 6.94 0.83 -2.12
N SER A 298 6.61 0.12 -3.21
CA SER A 298 7.41 -0.98 -3.73
C SER A 298 8.79 -0.52 -4.22
N ALA A 299 8.87 0.61 -4.90
CA ALA A 299 10.14 1.20 -5.36
C ALA A 299 11.03 1.64 -4.19
N LEU A 300 10.45 2.29 -3.19
CA LEU A 300 11.15 2.71 -1.97
C LEU A 300 11.65 1.50 -1.16
N TYR A 301 10.83 0.45 -1.07
CA TYR A 301 11.24 -0.80 -0.43
C TYR A 301 12.45 -1.43 -1.16
N LEU A 302 12.40 -1.55 -2.48
CA LEU A 302 13.49 -2.15 -3.26
C LEU A 302 14.80 -1.38 -3.04
N TYR A 303 14.74 -0.05 -3.04
CA TYR A 303 15.88 0.78 -2.74
C TYR A 303 16.40 0.59 -1.31
N ALA A 304 15.51 0.63 -0.31
CA ALA A 304 15.89 0.48 1.10
C ALA A 304 16.50 -0.91 1.39
N ALA A 305 15.91 -1.97 0.81
CA ALA A 305 16.32 -3.34 1.07
C ALA A 305 17.56 -3.78 0.29
N GLN A 306 17.69 -3.37 -0.97
CA GLN A 306 18.73 -3.87 -1.88
C GLN A 306 19.76 -2.81 -2.28
N LYS A 307 19.57 -1.55 -1.90
CA LYS A 307 20.42 -0.42 -2.34
C LYS A 307 20.48 -0.26 -3.87
N LYS A 308 19.51 -0.83 -4.59
CA LYS A 308 19.38 -0.76 -6.04
C LYS A 308 18.15 0.08 -6.40
N ALA A 309 18.31 1.04 -7.29
CA ALA A 309 17.16 1.68 -7.89
C ALA A 309 16.54 0.73 -8.90
N PRO A 310 15.19 0.58 -8.94
CA PRO A 310 14.53 -0.14 -10.01
C PRO A 310 14.90 0.44 -11.37
N GLN A 311 15.06 -0.40 -12.40
CA GLN A 311 15.41 0.06 -13.75
C GLN A 311 14.47 1.15 -14.28
N ALA A 312 13.19 1.06 -13.93
CA ALA A 312 12.18 2.09 -14.22
C ALA A 312 12.47 3.45 -13.55
N PHE A 313 13.40 3.52 -12.58
CA PHE A 313 13.74 4.71 -11.79
C PHE A 313 15.25 5.06 -11.91
N ASP A 314 15.99 4.47 -12.86
CA ASP A 314 17.46 4.59 -12.97
C ASP A 314 17.97 6.02 -13.03
N GLY A 315 17.38 7.00 -13.50
CA GLY A 315 17.86 8.40 -13.42
C GLY A 315 17.63 9.08 -12.08
N MET A 316 16.85 8.46 -11.17
CA MET A 316 16.46 9.06 -9.89
C MET A 316 17.23 8.53 -8.70
N ALA A 317 17.98 7.44 -8.87
CA ALA A 317 18.79 6.81 -7.82
C ALA A 317 19.77 7.78 -7.16
N GLN A 318 20.34 8.69 -7.95
CA GLN A 318 21.31 9.68 -7.46
C GLN A 318 20.67 10.81 -6.65
N PHE A 319 19.36 11.04 -6.78
CA PHE A 319 18.68 12.21 -6.22
C PHE A 319 17.62 11.89 -5.16
N ALA A 320 16.81 10.86 -5.41
CA ALA A 320 15.77 10.46 -4.46
C ALA A 320 16.35 9.65 -3.29
N PHE A 321 17.55 9.08 -3.49
CA PHE A 321 18.08 8.03 -2.63
C PHE A 321 19.55 8.27 -2.21
N ALA A 322 20.14 9.45 -2.44
CA ALA A 322 21.51 9.72 -2.01
C ALA A 322 21.61 9.71 -0.47
N PRO A 323 22.51 8.93 0.13
CA PRO A 323 22.76 8.98 1.57
C PRO A 323 23.22 10.38 1.95
N LYS A 324 22.76 10.86 3.12
CA LYS A 324 23.23 12.09 3.74
C LYS A 324 24.66 11.93 4.21
#